data_4dc9d41cca923316431014072e54c3f2
#
_entry.id   4dc9d41cca923316431014072e54c3f2
#
_cell.length_a   1.000
_cell.length_b   1.000
_cell.length_c   1.000
_cell.angle_alpha   90.00
_cell.angle_beta   90.00
_cell.angle_gamma   90.00
#
_symmetry.space_group_name_H-M   'P 1'
#
loop_
_entity.id
_entity.type
_entity.pdbx_description
1 polymer ?
#
loop_
_entity_poly.entity_id
_entity_poly.type
_entity_poly.pdbx_seq_one_letter_code
_entity_poly.pdbx_strand_id
1 'polypeptide(L)'
;CGRRERIGADARLHLAIAEAMGLDVSTLNAGDCVFTAVRKLTKEAEWIVDALLGTGLEGMLSEETAELICAINAAEKPILAVDIPSGLDCDEGVPLPVCIQAAATVTFAALKQGFVRCPESRQATGTVYAASIGISPVFWKAQQKKGG
;
A
#
# COMPACT_ATOMS: atom_id res chain seq x y z
N CYS A 1 2.71 7.25 -6.30
CA CYS A 1 2.81 8.70 -6.43
C CYS A 1 4.22 9.06 -6.83
N GLY A 2 4.38 9.88 -7.85
CA GLY A 2 5.68 10.32 -8.29
C GLY A 2 5.65 10.71 -9.76
N ARG A 3 6.69 11.40 -10.19
CA ARG A 3 6.83 11.76 -11.60
C ARG A 3 7.15 10.51 -12.41
N ARG A 4 6.52 10.36 -13.59
CA ARG A 4 6.75 9.21 -14.50
C ARG A 4 8.23 8.95 -14.77
N GLU A 5 9.05 9.99 -14.77
CA GLU A 5 10.49 9.90 -14.99
C GLU A 5 11.28 9.27 -13.82
N ARG A 6 10.68 9.25 -12.63
CA ARG A 6 11.31 8.73 -11.39
C ARG A 6 10.86 7.32 -11.00
N ILE A 7 9.92 6.71 -11.74
CA ILE A 7 9.51 5.34 -11.45
C ILE A 7 10.62 4.35 -11.81
N GLY A 8 10.82 3.34 -10.95
CA GLY A 8 11.82 2.29 -11.16
C GLY A 8 11.58 1.49 -12.45
N ALA A 9 12.58 0.75 -12.90
CA ALA A 9 12.53 0.02 -14.17
C ALA A 9 11.36 -0.98 -14.20
N ASP A 10 11.17 -1.74 -13.12
CA ASP A 10 10.09 -2.75 -13.03
C ASP A 10 8.70 -2.10 -13.05
N ALA A 11 8.51 -1.02 -12.27
CA ALA A 11 7.25 -0.29 -12.26
C ALA A 11 6.94 0.34 -13.63
N ARG A 12 7.98 0.81 -14.35
CA ARG A 12 7.83 1.33 -15.71
C ARG A 12 7.40 0.26 -16.70
N LEU A 13 7.97 -0.95 -16.60
CA LEU A 13 7.58 -2.09 -17.41
C LEU A 13 6.11 -2.44 -17.18
N HIS A 14 5.69 -2.55 -15.91
CA HIS A 14 4.31 -2.87 -15.58
C HIS A 14 3.32 -1.77 -15.98
N LEU A 15 3.72 -0.50 -15.90
CA LEU A 15 2.92 0.60 -16.41
C LEU A 15 2.71 0.47 -17.94
N ALA A 16 3.77 0.18 -18.70
CA ALA A 16 3.68 -0.02 -20.14
C ALA A 16 2.78 -1.23 -20.50
N ILE A 17 2.84 -2.31 -19.71
CA ILE A 17 1.95 -3.46 -19.88
C ILE A 17 0.50 -3.06 -19.61
N ALA A 18 0.22 -2.34 -18.55
CA ALA A 18 -1.13 -1.88 -18.21
C ALA A 18 -1.73 -1.01 -19.32
N GLU A 19 -0.92 -0.06 -19.85
CA GLU A 19 -1.32 0.79 -20.97
C GLU A 19 -1.57 -0.04 -22.25
N ALA A 20 -0.72 -1.02 -22.55
CA ALA A 20 -0.89 -1.92 -23.69
C ALA A 20 -2.13 -2.82 -23.58
N MET A 21 -2.54 -3.17 -22.36
CA MET A 21 -3.78 -3.89 -22.08
C MET A 21 -5.04 -3.00 -22.17
N GLY A 22 -4.89 -1.70 -22.41
CA GLY A 22 -5.99 -0.75 -22.47
C GLY A 22 -6.61 -0.40 -21.12
N LEU A 23 -5.87 -0.60 -20.01
CA LEU A 23 -6.32 -0.16 -18.71
C LEU A 23 -6.28 1.37 -18.63
N ASP A 24 -7.29 1.95 -17.99
CA ASP A 24 -7.35 3.40 -17.78
C ASP A 24 -6.33 3.81 -16.72
N VAL A 25 -5.30 4.54 -17.14
CA VAL A 25 -4.23 5.03 -16.29
C VAL A 25 -4.32 6.55 -16.18
N SER A 26 -4.84 7.02 -15.06
CA SER A 26 -4.92 8.45 -14.76
C SER A 26 -3.67 8.94 -14.02
N THR A 27 -3.26 10.18 -14.30
CA THR A 27 -2.13 10.84 -13.63
C THR A 27 -2.65 12.01 -12.80
N LEU A 28 -2.24 12.09 -11.56
CA LEU A 28 -2.40 13.29 -10.74
C LEU A 28 -1.26 14.26 -11.07
N ASN A 29 -1.60 15.46 -11.53
CA ASN A 29 -0.61 16.47 -11.90
C ASN A 29 -0.33 17.41 -10.72
N ALA A 30 0.86 18.05 -10.75
CA ALA A 30 1.17 19.09 -9.78
C ALA A 30 0.18 20.26 -9.93
N GLY A 31 -0.47 20.62 -8.82
CA GLY A 31 -1.51 21.66 -8.78
C GLY A 31 -2.95 21.14 -8.86
N ASP A 32 -3.16 19.86 -9.13
CA ASP A 32 -4.49 19.25 -8.99
C ASP A 32 -4.89 19.20 -7.51
N CYS A 33 -6.14 19.51 -7.22
CA CYS A 33 -6.69 19.27 -5.90
C CYS A 33 -6.87 17.76 -5.71
N VAL A 34 -6.00 17.15 -4.89
CA VAL A 34 -5.92 15.70 -4.68
C VAL A 34 -7.27 15.12 -4.25
N PHE A 35 -7.94 15.76 -3.29
CA PHE A 35 -9.27 15.33 -2.81
C PHE A 35 -10.32 15.31 -3.91
N THR A 36 -10.34 16.34 -4.77
CA THR A 36 -11.28 16.40 -5.89
C THR A 36 -10.99 15.33 -6.92
N ALA A 37 -9.72 15.09 -7.24
CA ALA A 37 -9.30 14.07 -8.19
C ALA A 37 -9.62 12.67 -7.68
N VAL A 38 -9.27 12.34 -6.43
CA VAL A 38 -9.59 11.04 -5.82
C VAL A 38 -11.09 10.81 -5.79
N ARG A 39 -11.88 11.80 -5.32
CA ARG A 39 -13.34 11.70 -5.29
C ARG A 39 -13.94 11.42 -6.66
N LYS A 40 -13.40 12.06 -7.74
CA LYS A 40 -13.85 11.84 -9.11
C LYS A 40 -13.53 10.42 -9.57
N LEU A 41 -12.29 9.94 -9.33
CA LEU A 41 -11.83 8.61 -9.75
C LEU A 41 -12.55 7.48 -9.00
N THR A 42 -12.89 7.70 -7.72
CA THR A 42 -13.52 6.67 -6.89
C THR A 42 -15.04 6.69 -6.90
N LYS A 43 -15.67 7.64 -7.65
CA LYS A 43 -17.12 7.82 -7.65
C LYS A 43 -17.89 6.54 -7.96
N GLU A 44 -17.49 5.84 -9.00
CA GLU A 44 -18.12 4.60 -9.49
C GLU A 44 -17.40 3.33 -8.96
N ALA A 45 -16.34 3.49 -8.16
CA ALA A 45 -15.61 2.37 -7.62
C ALA A 45 -16.36 1.74 -6.44
N GLU A 46 -16.39 0.42 -6.37
CA GLU A 46 -16.87 -0.33 -5.21
C GLU A 46 -15.76 -0.54 -4.17
N TRP A 47 -14.52 -0.67 -4.63
CA TRP A 47 -13.32 -0.86 -3.82
C TRP A 47 -12.19 0.03 -4.32
N ILE A 48 -11.29 0.39 -3.39
CA ILE A 48 -9.99 0.99 -3.70
C ILE A 48 -8.92 -0.04 -3.39
N VAL A 49 -7.93 -0.21 -4.27
CA VAL A 49 -6.75 -1.02 -4.01
C VAL A 49 -5.59 -0.09 -3.71
N ASP A 50 -5.05 -0.19 -2.49
CA ASP A 50 -3.86 0.54 -2.06
C ASP A 50 -2.61 -0.29 -2.36
N ALA A 51 -1.79 0.20 -3.28
CA ALA A 51 -0.49 -0.33 -3.63
C ALA A 51 0.53 0.81 -3.83
N LEU A 52 0.42 1.88 -3.03
CA LEU A 52 1.25 3.08 -3.17
C LEU A 52 2.65 2.86 -2.61
N LEU A 53 2.75 2.31 -1.40
CA LEU A 53 3.99 2.10 -0.66
C LEU A 53 3.98 0.70 -0.05
N GLY A 54 5.14 0.04 -0.09
CA GLY A 54 5.35 -1.27 0.53
C GLY A 54 6.29 -1.20 1.75
N THR A 55 6.85 -2.34 2.13
CA THR A 55 7.76 -2.50 3.29
C THR A 55 9.10 -1.76 3.16
N GLY A 56 9.44 -1.25 1.98
CA GLY A 56 10.66 -0.48 1.74
C GLY A 56 10.54 1.02 2.09
N LEU A 57 9.49 1.43 2.82
CA LEU A 57 9.36 2.81 3.25
C LEU A 57 10.34 3.08 4.40
N GLU A 58 11.30 3.98 4.15
CA GLU A 58 12.23 4.49 5.14
C GLU A 58 11.96 5.97 5.40
N GLY A 59 11.81 6.34 6.67
CA GLY A 59 11.61 7.72 7.09
C GLY A 59 10.17 8.22 6.99
N MET A 60 10.02 9.54 6.85
CA MET A 60 8.72 10.20 6.83
C MET A 60 8.10 10.24 5.43
N LEU A 61 6.77 10.20 5.38
CA LEU A 61 6.03 10.43 4.13
C LEU A 61 6.26 11.86 3.61
N SER A 62 6.28 12.01 2.28
CA SER A 62 6.15 13.35 1.69
C SER A 62 4.76 13.91 1.96
N GLU A 63 4.65 15.25 2.00
CA GLU A 63 3.37 15.94 2.17
C GLU A 63 2.35 15.52 1.10
N GLU A 64 2.80 15.39 -0.16
CA GLU A 64 1.97 14.95 -1.29
C GLU A 64 1.42 13.52 -1.07
N THR A 65 2.24 12.61 -0.53
CA THR A 65 1.81 11.24 -0.25
C THR A 65 0.85 11.19 0.92
N ALA A 66 1.12 11.98 1.97
CA ALA A 66 0.24 12.08 3.13
C ALA A 66 -1.13 12.66 2.75
N GLU A 67 -1.16 13.70 1.90
CA GLU A 67 -2.39 14.28 1.37
C GLU A 67 -3.20 13.26 0.55
N LEU A 68 -2.53 12.46 -0.29
CA LEU A 68 -3.19 11.41 -1.06
C LEU A 68 -3.78 10.32 -0.17
N ILE A 69 -3.07 9.87 0.86
CA ILE A 69 -3.57 8.90 1.84
C ILE A 69 -4.82 9.46 2.54
N CYS A 70 -4.77 10.73 2.97
CA CYS A 70 -5.94 11.39 3.58
C CYS A 70 -7.13 11.44 2.62
N ALA A 71 -6.91 11.78 1.35
CA ALA A 71 -7.95 11.84 0.34
C ALA A 71 -8.57 10.47 0.03
N ILE A 72 -7.75 9.41 -0.01
CA ILE A 72 -8.21 8.03 -0.21
C ILE A 72 -9.06 7.58 0.98
N ASN A 73 -8.61 7.81 2.22
CA ASN A 73 -9.40 7.49 3.42
C ASN A 73 -10.73 8.24 3.46
N ALA A 74 -10.76 9.49 2.98
CA ALA A 74 -11.97 10.32 2.92
C ALA A 74 -12.95 9.94 1.78
N ALA A 75 -12.58 9.01 0.90
CA ALA A 75 -13.44 8.57 -0.20
C ALA A 75 -14.61 7.66 0.24
N GLU A 76 -14.63 7.24 1.52
CA GLU A 76 -15.69 6.39 2.11
C GLU A 76 -15.95 5.08 1.33
N LYS A 77 -14.90 4.55 0.71
CA LYS A 77 -14.94 3.25 0.01
C LYS A 77 -14.11 2.23 0.79
N PRO A 78 -14.49 0.94 0.77
CA PRO A 78 -13.65 -0.08 1.34
C PRO A 78 -12.30 -0.14 0.61
N ILE A 79 -11.21 -0.23 1.37
CA ILE A 79 -9.85 -0.25 0.83
C ILE A 79 -9.23 -1.63 1.07
N LEU A 80 -8.66 -2.20 0.02
CA LEU A 80 -7.83 -3.40 0.07
C LEU A 80 -6.36 -2.99 -0.01
N ALA A 81 -5.60 -3.17 1.07
CA ALA A 81 -4.17 -2.89 1.06
C ALA A 81 -3.37 -4.09 0.54
N VAL A 82 -2.39 -3.83 -0.31
CA VAL A 82 -1.46 -4.81 -0.87
C VAL A 82 -0.18 -4.80 -0.05
N ASP A 83 0.12 -5.92 0.57
CA ASP A 83 1.25 -6.22 1.44
C ASP A 83 1.17 -5.52 2.81
N ILE A 84 1.05 -4.21 2.84
CA ILE A 84 0.90 -3.38 4.04
C ILE A 84 0.11 -2.10 3.69
N PRO A 85 -0.77 -1.60 4.56
CA PRO A 85 -1.39 -0.30 4.36
C PRO A 85 -0.34 0.80 4.19
N SER A 86 -0.42 1.56 3.09
CA SER A 86 0.54 2.63 2.81
C SER A 86 0.60 3.64 3.95
N GLY A 87 1.81 3.93 4.43
CA GLY A 87 2.07 4.80 5.57
C GLY A 87 2.02 4.12 6.95
N LEU A 88 1.81 2.80 7.02
CA LEU A 88 1.97 2.04 8.25
C LEU A 88 3.40 1.51 8.35
N ASP A 89 4.07 1.70 9.50
CA ASP A 89 5.39 1.12 9.77
C ASP A 89 5.27 -0.40 9.89
N CYS A 90 6.08 -1.15 9.13
CA CYS A 90 5.97 -2.60 9.06
C CYS A 90 6.53 -3.32 10.29
N ASP A 91 7.39 -2.68 11.07
CA ASP A 91 8.05 -3.25 12.23
C ASP A 91 7.39 -2.82 13.53
N GLU A 92 7.04 -1.54 13.66
CA GLU A 92 6.44 -0.98 14.86
C GLU A 92 4.90 -0.97 14.81
N GLY A 93 4.30 -0.94 13.64
CA GLY A 93 2.84 -0.93 13.46
C GLY A 93 2.18 0.41 13.78
N VAL A 94 2.92 1.50 13.67
CA VAL A 94 2.43 2.85 13.89
C VAL A 94 2.28 3.64 12.59
N PRO A 95 1.32 4.58 12.48
CA PRO A 95 1.21 5.45 11.30
C PRO A 95 2.40 6.43 11.17
N LEU A 96 2.82 6.76 9.94
CA LEU A 96 3.95 7.60 9.58
C LEU A 96 3.58 8.83 8.73
N PRO A 97 3.11 9.94 9.21
CA PRO A 97 2.25 10.21 10.37
C PRO A 97 0.79 9.80 10.13
N VAL A 98 0.45 9.45 8.88
CA VAL A 98 -0.86 8.95 8.46
C VAL A 98 -0.69 7.64 7.70
N CYS A 99 -1.69 6.79 7.75
CA CYS A 99 -1.71 5.57 6.93
C CYS A 99 -3.10 5.30 6.38
N ILE A 100 -3.16 4.45 5.37
CA ILE A 100 -4.41 3.91 4.84
C ILE A 100 -5.15 3.14 5.94
N GLN A 101 -6.47 3.34 5.99
CA GLN A 101 -7.40 2.61 6.86
C GLN A 101 -8.07 1.51 6.02
N ALA A 102 -7.42 0.36 5.93
CA ALA A 102 -7.89 -0.73 5.08
C ALA A 102 -9.04 -1.50 5.71
N ALA A 103 -10.03 -1.90 4.90
CA ALA A 103 -11.03 -2.88 5.28
C ALA A 103 -10.42 -4.30 5.33
N ALA A 104 -9.45 -4.55 4.45
CA ALA A 104 -8.67 -5.78 4.42
C ALA A 104 -7.26 -5.53 3.91
N THR A 105 -6.30 -6.36 4.34
CA THR A 105 -4.92 -6.35 3.87
C THR A 105 -4.53 -7.76 3.40
N VAL A 106 -4.01 -7.87 2.17
CA VAL A 106 -3.39 -9.10 1.67
C VAL A 106 -1.89 -8.95 1.79
N THR A 107 -1.29 -9.58 2.80
CA THR A 107 0.15 -9.53 3.04
C THR A 107 0.85 -10.75 2.46
N PHE A 108 2.08 -10.58 1.96
CA PHE A 108 2.80 -11.64 1.26
C PHE A 108 3.77 -12.37 2.19
N ALA A 109 3.88 -13.68 1.97
CA ALA A 109 4.76 -14.62 2.65
C ALA A 109 4.41 -14.84 4.13
N ALA A 110 4.40 -13.79 4.96
CA ALA A 110 4.13 -13.85 6.40
C ALA A 110 3.54 -12.55 6.92
N LEU A 111 2.94 -12.62 8.12
CA LEU A 111 2.49 -11.43 8.84
C LEU A 111 3.68 -10.53 9.17
N LYS A 112 3.51 -9.22 8.97
CA LYS A 112 4.50 -8.23 9.42
C LYS A 112 4.46 -8.11 10.95
N GLN A 113 5.60 -7.82 11.55
CA GLN A 113 5.68 -7.68 13.02
C GLN A 113 4.78 -6.55 13.53
N GLY A 114 4.75 -5.43 12.81
CA GLY A 114 3.92 -4.28 13.14
C GLY A 114 2.43 -4.60 13.22
N PHE A 115 1.92 -5.61 12.50
CA PHE A 115 0.49 -5.97 12.54
C PHE A 115 0.01 -6.51 13.89
N VAL A 116 0.94 -6.95 14.74
CA VAL A 116 0.62 -7.55 16.03
C VAL A 116 1.14 -6.74 17.21
N ARG A 117 2.01 -5.74 16.97
CA ARG A 117 2.68 -4.98 18.03
C ARG A 117 1.80 -3.95 18.69
N CYS A 118 0.97 -3.24 17.95
CA CYS A 118 0.14 -2.21 18.55
C CYS A 118 -1.34 -2.31 18.12
N PRO A 119 -2.27 -1.83 18.94
CA PRO A 119 -3.71 -1.84 18.63
C PRO A 119 -4.06 -1.02 17.38
N GLU A 120 -3.35 0.08 17.14
CA GLU A 120 -3.54 0.98 16.02
C GLU A 120 -3.32 0.28 14.68
N SER A 121 -2.37 -0.68 14.63
CA SER A 121 -2.12 -1.46 13.43
C SER A 121 -3.32 -2.29 13.01
N ARG A 122 -4.09 -2.82 13.95
CA ARG A 122 -5.31 -3.60 13.67
C ARG A 122 -6.40 -2.74 13.04
N GLN A 123 -6.51 -1.49 13.47
CA GLN A 123 -7.43 -0.54 12.88
C GLN A 123 -7.02 -0.21 11.45
N ALA A 124 -5.72 -0.03 11.21
CA ALA A 124 -5.20 0.29 9.89
C ALA A 124 -5.25 -0.89 8.91
N THR A 125 -4.99 -2.11 9.37
CA THR A 125 -4.91 -3.30 8.50
C THR A 125 -6.26 -3.93 8.17
N GLY A 126 -7.27 -3.73 9.00
CA GLY A 126 -8.53 -4.46 8.90
C GLY A 126 -8.34 -5.97 9.00
N THR A 127 -9.07 -6.74 8.20
CA THR A 127 -8.91 -8.21 8.14
C THR A 127 -7.66 -8.58 7.34
N VAL A 128 -6.71 -9.28 7.98
CA VAL A 128 -5.42 -9.63 7.35
C VAL A 128 -5.46 -11.04 6.78
N TYR A 129 -5.07 -11.17 5.50
CA TYR A 129 -4.90 -12.42 4.78
C TYR A 129 -3.43 -12.59 4.40
N ALA A 130 -2.79 -13.67 4.84
CA ALA A 130 -1.43 -14.00 4.43
C ALA A 130 -1.44 -14.86 3.16
N ALA A 131 -0.93 -14.32 2.06
CA ALA A 131 -0.83 -14.99 0.77
C ALA A 131 0.55 -15.61 0.58
N SER A 132 0.59 -16.88 0.17
CA SER A 132 1.85 -17.53 -0.22
C SER A 132 2.34 -16.98 -1.57
N ILE A 133 3.61 -16.66 -1.65
CA ILE A 133 4.29 -16.24 -2.89
C ILE A 133 5.30 -17.29 -3.36
N GLY A 134 5.11 -18.56 -2.98
CA GLY A 134 5.96 -19.66 -3.39
C GLY A 134 7.23 -19.86 -2.56
N ILE A 135 7.37 -19.19 -1.43
CA ILE A 135 8.50 -19.42 -0.52
C ILE A 135 8.36 -20.83 0.11
N SER A 136 9.38 -21.67 -0.10
CA SER A 136 9.37 -23.02 0.46
C SER A 136 9.36 -23.01 1.99
N PRO A 137 8.51 -23.83 2.64
CA PRO A 137 8.53 -24.01 4.09
C PRO A 137 9.89 -24.44 4.64
N VAL A 138 10.69 -25.14 3.86
CA VAL A 138 12.05 -25.56 4.23
C VAL A 138 12.98 -24.36 4.34
N PHE A 139 12.90 -23.43 3.38
CA PHE A 139 13.66 -22.18 3.42
C PHE A 139 13.28 -21.35 4.64
N TRP A 140 11.98 -21.21 4.93
CA TRP A 140 11.48 -20.46 6.08
C TRP A 140 11.98 -21.01 7.42
N LYS A 141 11.91 -22.35 7.61
CA LYS A 141 12.44 -23.03 8.80
C LYS A 141 13.95 -22.87 8.96
N ALA A 142 14.70 -22.81 7.85
CA ALA A 142 16.16 -22.63 7.88
C ALA A 142 16.56 -21.22 8.37
N GLN A 143 15.78 -20.19 8.05
CA GLN A 143 16.04 -18.82 8.51
C GLN A 143 15.76 -18.64 10.01
N GLN A 144 14.70 -19.26 10.53
CA GLN A 144 14.38 -19.21 11.96
C GLN A 144 15.49 -19.81 12.85
N LYS A 145 16.25 -20.80 12.36
CA LYS A 145 17.37 -21.42 13.08
C LYS A 145 18.64 -20.57 13.11
N LYS A 146 18.76 -19.54 12.27
CA LYS A 146 19.95 -18.66 12.20
C LYS A 146 19.81 -17.39 13.04
N GLY A 147 18.62 -17.09 13.55
CA GLY A 147 18.32 -15.90 14.35
C GLY A 147 18.08 -16.16 15.84
N GLY A 148 18.44 -17.37 16.33
CA GLY A 148 18.37 -17.75 17.74
C GLY A 148 19.77 -17.93 18.37
#